data_929a35638a877082167649fa10761748
#
_entry.id   929a35638a877082167649fa10761748
#
_cell.length_a   1.000
_cell.length_b   1.000
_cell.length_c   1.000
_cell.angle_alpha   90.00
_cell.angle_beta   90.00
_cell.angle_gamma   90.00
#
_symmetry.space_group_name_H-M   'P 1'
#
loop_
_entity.id
_entity.type
_entity.pdbx_description
1 polymer ?
#
loop_
_entity_poly.entity_id
_entity_poly.type
_entity_poly.pdbx_seq_one_letter_code
_entity_poly.pdbx_strand_id
1 'polypeptide(L)'
;MKKALKTATRGTVFPYAGEKWVVLEHDPAGRTLCLRLEVIPDKPFDEDNRNNFAISSSKEWMNGPYLDNLIDAVKGPHAFLQTELDLTADDGLKDYGTCTVTIFSLTVDQYRRNRDVIPLVDDWYWLSTAYSTAANGYEHVARLVDSVGTLCGD
;
A
#
# COMPACT_ATOMS: atom_id res chain seq x y z
N MET A 1 24.63 -0.13 -17.03
CA MET A 1 24.43 -1.23 -16.05
C MET A 1 23.19 -0.92 -15.21
N LYS A 2 22.20 -1.80 -15.21
CA LYS A 2 21.01 -1.61 -14.39
C LYS A 2 21.40 -1.76 -12.91
N LYS A 3 21.22 -0.71 -12.11
CA LYS A 3 21.43 -0.76 -10.66
C LYS A 3 20.40 -1.70 -10.05
N ALA A 4 20.82 -2.60 -9.18
CA ALA A 4 19.89 -3.49 -8.49
C ALA A 4 18.95 -2.67 -7.60
N LEU A 5 17.65 -2.99 -7.61
CA LEU A 5 16.65 -2.26 -6.84
C LEU A 5 16.99 -2.20 -5.33
N LYS A 6 17.51 -3.30 -4.79
CA LYS A 6 17.92 -3.40 -3.37
C LYS A 6 18.99 -2.40 -2.95
N THR A 7 19.70 -1.77 -3.88
CA THR A 7 20.71 -0.74 -3.62
C THR A 7 20.29 0.66 -4.09
N ALA A 8 19.07 0.80 -4.58
CA ALA A 8 18.55 2.08 -5.01
C ALA A 8 18.33 3.01 -3.82
N THR A 9 18.65 4.29 -3.99
CA THR A 9 18.44 5.32 -2.96
C THR A 9 16.95 5.57 -2.75
N ARG A 10 16.54 5.77 -1.50
CA ARG A 10 15.18 6.22 -1.16
C ARG A 10 14.82 7.46 -1.98
N GLY A 11 13.58 7.51 -2.48
CA GLY A 11 13.11 8.58 -3.35
C GLY A 11 13.43 8.40 -4.84
N THR A 12 14.19 7.38 -5.21
CA THR A 12 14.45 7.06 -6.62
C THR A 12 13.18 6.64 -7.31
N VAL A 13 12.86 7.27 -8.45
CA VAL A 13 11.74 6.92 -9.31
C VAL A 13 12.24 6.02 -10.43
N PHE A 14 11.52 4.94 -10.70
CA PHE A 14 11.88 3.98 -11.76
C PHE A 14 10.63 3.40 -12.42
N PRO A 15 10.72 3.03 -13.71
CA PRO A 15 9.64 2.34 -14.40
C PRO A 15 9.73 0.82 -14.16
N TYR A 16 8.61 0.19 -13.94
CA TYR A 16 8.50 -1.27 -13.84
C TYR A 16 7.06 -1.72 -14.08
N ALA A 17 6.88 -2.80 -14.80
CA ALA A 17 5.56 -3.38 -15.09
C ALA A 17 4.57 -2.37 -15.72
N GLY A 18 5.06 -1.47 -16.56
CA GLY A 18 4.25 -0.44 -17.21
C GLY A 18 3.86 0.74 -16.33
N GLU A 19 4.33 0.79 -15.09
CA GLU A 19 4.03 1.82 -14.10
C GLU A 19 5.30 2.52 -13.64
N LYS A 20 5.15 3.66 -12.96
CA LYS A 20 6.24 4.36 -12.27
C LYS A 20 6.11 4.18 -10.76
N TRP A 21 7.25 3.92 -10.12
CA TRP A 21 7.35 3.64 -8.69
C TRP A 21 8.41 4.53 -8.05
N VAL A 22 8.22 4.83 -6.76
CA VAL A 22 9.25 5.48 -5.94
C VAL A 22 9.72 4.50 -4.87
N VAL A 23 11.04 4.42 -4.68
CA VAL A 23 11.66 3.61 -3.62
C VAL A 23 11.40 4.26 -2.27
N LEU A 24 10.79 3.55 -1.34
CA LEU A 24 10.54 4.03 0.02
C LEU A 24 11.57 3.52 1.02
N GLU A 25 11.67 2.23 1.18
CA GLU A 25 12.58 1.64 2.17
C GLU A 25 13.01 0.22 1.77
N HIS A 26 14.13 -0.21 2.33
CA HIS A 26 14.64 -1.56 2.19
C HIS A 26 14.52 -2.31 3.53
N ASP A 27 14.14 -3.58 3.49
CA ASP A 27 14.12 -4.40 4.69
C ASP A 27 15.39 -5.24 4.85
N PRO A 28 15.63 -5.80 6.06
CA PRO A 28 16.80 -6.64 6.30
C PRO A 28 16.86 -7.92 5.46
N ALA A 29 15.73 -8.39 4.94
CA ALA A 29 15.65 -9.55 4.05
C ALA A 29 15.99 -9.23 2.60
N GLY A 30 16.32 -7.97 2.28
CA GLY A 30 16.69 -7.52 0.94
C GLY A 30 15.49 -7.20 0.03
N ARG A 31 14.30 -7.06 0.58
CA ARG A 31 13.12 -6.59 -0.15
C ARG A 31 13.07 -5.07 -0.15
N THR A 32 12.46 -4.49 -1.18
CA THR A 32 12.31 -3.04 -1.33
C THR A 32 10.83 -2.70 -1.37
N LEU A 33 10.40 -1.83 -0.46
CA LEU A 33 9.06 -1.25 -0.49
C LEU A 33 9.04 -0.11 -1.49
N CYS A 34 8.15 -0.20 -2.48
CA CYS A 34 7.97 0.81 -3.50
C CYS A 34 6.51 1.26 -3.56
N LEU A 35 6.29 2.52 -3.88
CA LEU A 35 4.96 3.10 -4.03
C LEU A 35 4.72 3.50 -5.48
N ARG A 36 3.57 3.13 -6.04
CA ARG A 36 3.13 3.61 -7.35
C ARG A 36 2.91 5.12 -7.27
N LEU A 37 3.41 5.86 -8.25
CA LEU A 37 3.33 7.34 -8.24
C LEU A 37 1.94 7.88 -8.53
N GLU A 38 1.16 7.17 -9.34
CA GLU A 38 -0.18 7.61 -9.70
C GLU A 38 -1.22 6.93 -8.83
N VAL A 39 -2.20 7.70 -8.36
CA VAL A 39 -3.34 7.15 -7.62
C VAL A 39 -4.20 6.29 -8.56
N ILE A 40 -4.68 5.17 -8.06
CA ILE A 40 -5.69 4.36 -8.76
C ILE A 40 -7.06 4.97 -8.43
N PRO A 41 -7.76 5.58 -9.43
CA PRO A 41 -9.00 6.28 -9.16
C PRO A 41 -10.18 5.30 -8.98
N ASP A 42 -11.25 5.80 -8.38
CA ASP A 42 -12.58 5.17 -8.34
C ASP A 42 -12.61 3.76 -7.74
N LYS A 43 -11.74 3.49 -6.78
CA LYS A 43 -11.74 2.23 -6.03
C LYS A 43 -12.15 2.48 -4.59
N PRO A 44 -13.26 1.88 -4.12
CA PRO A 44 -13.58 1.89 -2.70
C PRO A 44 -12.55 1.09 -1.91
N PHE A 45 -12.41 1.38 -0.63
CA PHE A 45 -11.63 0.53 0.27
C PHE A 45 -12.24 -0.89 0.32
N ASP A 46 -13.55 -0.97 0.50
CA ASP A 46 -14.31 -2.22 0.51
C ASP A 46 -15.74 -1.95 0.04
N GLU A 47 -16.25 -2.81 -0.84
CA GLU A 47 -17.61 -2.71 -1.37
C GLU A 47 -18.69 -2.89 -0.30
N ASP A 48 -18.39 -3.63 0.77
CA ASP A 48 -19.26 -3.82 1.93
C ASP A 48 -18.99 -2.82 3.06
N ASN A 49 -18.20 -1.79 2.79
CA ASN A 49 -17.87 -0.71 3.73
C ASN A 49 -17.23 -1.21 5.05
N ARG A 50 -16.34 -2.19 4.96
CA ARG A 50 -15.57 -2.71 6.09
C ARG A 50 -14.15 -2.14 6.06
N ASN A 51 -13.58 -1.84 7.22
CA ASN A 51 -12.23 -1.27 7.29
C ASN A 51 -11.11 -2.29 7.59
N ASN A 52 -11.42 -3.57 7.62
CA ASN A 52 -10.40 -4.62 7.73
C ASN A 52 -9.83 -4.93 6.34
N PHE A 53 -8.61 -4.49 6.09
CA PHE A 53 -7.96 -4.66 4.78
C PHE A 53 -7.83 -6.13 4.36
N ALA A 54 -7.64 -7.04 5.32
CA ALA A 54 -7.47 -8.48 5.03
C ALA A 54 -8.66 -9.10 4.27
N ILE A 55 -9.86 -8.57 4.47
CA ILE A 55 -11.09 -9.05 3.85
C ILE A 55 -11.69 -8.05 2.86
N SER A 56 -10.98 -6.97 2.57
CA SER A 56 -11.48 -5.90 1.70
C SER A 56 -11.48 -6.29 0.22
N SER A 57 -12.45 -5.75 -0.51
CA SER A 57 -12.51 -5.90 -1.96
C SER A 57 -11.32 -5.26 -2.68
N SER A 58 -10.76 -4.16 -2.14
CA SER A 58 -9.56 -3.54 -2.70
C SER A 58 -8.33 -4.46 -2.58
N LYS A 59 -8.14 -5.11 -1.45
CA LYS A 59 -7.04 -6.10 -1.29
C LYS A 59 -7.19 -7.25 -2.28
N GLU A 60 -8.39 -7.78 -2.42
CA GLU A 60 -8.67 -8.86 -3.37
C GLU A 60 -8.38 -8.45 -4.80
N TRP A 61 -8.83 -7.28 -5.22
CA TRP A 61 -8.56 -6.75 -6.54
C TRP A 61 -7.07 -6.50 -6.78
N MET A 62 -6.37 -5.90 -5.83
CA MET A 62 -4.93 -5.61 -5.95
C MET A 62 -4.10 -6.87 -6.13
N ASN A 63 -4.45 -7.96 -5.44
CA ASN A 63 -3.70 -9.22 -5.47
C ASN A 63 -4.26 -10.26 -6.45
N GLY A 64 -5.29 -9.91 -7.18
CA GLY A 64 -5.89 -10.68 -8.26
C GLY A 64 -5.71 -9.97 -9.61
N PRO A 65 -6.77 -9.34 -10.15
CA PRO A 65 -6.74 -8.76 -11.49
C PRO A 65 -5.61 -7.73 -11.70
N TYR A 66 -5.38 -6.86 -10.74
CA TYR A 66 -4.35 -5.83 -10.85
C TYR A 66 -2.94 -6.43 -10.87
N LEU A 67 -2.63 -7.33 -9.94
CA LEU A 67 -1.34 -8.02 -9.91
C LEU A 67 -1.10 -8.83 -11.18
N ASP A 68 -2.12 -9.52 -11.68
CA ASP A 68 -2.03 -10.28 -12.94
C ASP A 68 -1.65 -9.38 -14.10
N ASN A 69 -2.25 -8.19 -14.21
CA ASN A 69 -1.91 -7.21 -15.23
C ASN A 69 -0.47 -6.70 -15.09
N LEU A 70 0.01 -6.47 -13.87
CA LEU A 70 1.40 -6.05 -13.63
C LEU A 70 2.39 -7.15 -14.04
N ILE A 71 2.11 -8.41 -13.70
CA ILE A 71 2.95 -9.55 -14.06
C ILE A 71 3.00 -9.71 -15.58
N ASP A 72 1.87 -9.62 -16.26
CA ASP A 72 1.80 -9.70 -17.72
C ASP A 72 2.62 -8.61 -18.39
N ALA A 73 2.63 -7.40 -17.84
CA ALA A 73 3.40 -6.28 -18.38
C ALA A 73 4.91 -6.48 -18.27
N VAL A 74 5.39 -7.30 -17.33
CA VAL A 74 6.83 -7.60 -17.17
C VAL A 74 7.36 -8.46 -18.33
N LYS A 75 6.55 -9.32 -18.90
CA LYS A 75 6.91 -10.23 -20.02
C LYS A 75 8.12 -11.13 -19.70
N GLY A 76 8.16 -11.69 -18.51
CA GLY A 76 9.23 -12.55 -18.04
C GLY A 76 9.18 -12.75 -16.53
N PRO A 77 10.27 -13.22 -15.91
CA PRO A 77 10.34 -13.32 -14.47
C PRO A 77 10.09 -11.95 -13.80
N HIS A 78 9.20 -11.89 -12.83
CA HIS A 78 8.87 -10.66 -12.13
C HIS A 78 9.53 -10.59 -10.74
N ALA A 79 9.62 -9.36 -10.21
CA ALA A 79 10.24 -9.07 -8.91
C ALA A 79 9.21 -8.81 -7.79
N PHE A 80 7.92 -9.00 -8.04
CA PHE A 80 6.89 -8.85 -7.01
C PHE A 80 7.01 -9.96 -5.98
N LEU A 81 7.06 -9.59 -4.70
CA LEU A 81 7.25 -10.50 -3.58
C LEU A 81 6.09 -10.39 -2.59
N GLN A 82 5.72 -11.51 -2.01
CA GLN A 82 4.77 -11.51 -0.88
C GLN A 82 5.41 -10.94 0.37
N THR A 83 4.62 -10.24 1.16
CA THR A 83 5.00 -9.75 2.48
C THR A 83 3.85 -9.93 3.45
N GLU A 84 4.16 -9.94 4.73
CA GLU A 84 3.16 -9.92 5.80
C GLU A 84 2.90 -8.48 6.22
N LEU A 85 1.64 -8.03 6.06
CA LEU A 85 1.22 -6.68 6.38
C LEU A 85 0.62 -6.63 7.77
N ASP A 86 1.13 -5.75 8.62
CA ASP A 86 0.58 -5.50 9.96
C ASP A 86 -0.67 -4.63 9.87
N LEU A 87 -1.79 -5.15 10.32
CA LEU A 87 -3.09 -4.46 10.32
C LEU A 87 -3.49 -3.91 11.69
N THR A 88 -2.53 -3.70 12.58
CA THR A 88 -2.78 -2.96 13.82
C THR A 88 -3.45 -1.63 13.48
N ALA A 89 -4.60 -1.36 14.09
CA ALA A 89 -5.35 -0.13 13.87
C ALA A 89 -4.56 1.10 14.39
N ASP A 90 -4.95 2.28 13.94
CA ASP A 90 -4.27 3.53 14.31
C ASP A 90 -4.32 3.80 15.83
N ASP A 91 -5.36 3.32 16.52
CA ASP A 91 -5.48 3.39 17.97
C ASP A 91 -4.81 2.23 18.73
N GLY A 92 -4.13 1.32 18.01
CA GLY A 92 -3.36 0.21 18.59
C GLY A 92 -4.12 -1.10 18.77
N LEU A 93 -5.39 -1.21 18.41
CA LEU A 93 -6.12 -2.48 18.45
C LEU A 93 -5.55 -3.47 17.43
N LYS A 94 -5.39 -4.72 17.84
CA LYS A 94 -4.70 -5.77 17.06
C LYS A 94 -5.59 -6.91 16.60
N ASP A 95 -6.89 -6.79 16.72
CA ASP A 95 -7.82 -7.87 16.38
C ASP A 95 -7.88 -8.18 14.88
N TYR A 96 -7.42 -7.28 14.00
CA TYR A 96 -7.29 -7.57 12.57
C TYR A 96 -6.01 -8.34 12.22
N GLY A 97 -5.05 -8.42 13.13
CA GLY A 97 -3.83 -9.22 12.99
C GLY A 97 -2.95 -8.78 11.83
N THR A 98 -2.56 -9.74 11.01
CA THR A 98 -1.71 -9.56 9.83
C THR A 98 -2.34 -10.23 8.61
N CYS A 99 -1.92 -9.82 7.41
CA CYS A 99 -2.29 -10.54 6.18
C CYS A 99 -1.12 -10.64 5.21
N THR A 100 -1.09 -11.72 4.43
CA THR A 100 -0.08 -11.92 3.39
C THR A 100 -0.58 -11.28 2.11
N VAL A 101 0.22 -10.38 1.55
CA VAL A 101 -0.10 -9.62 0.33
C VAL A 101 1.13 -9.47 -0.56
N THR A 102 0.90 -9.18 -1.84
CA THR A 102 1.95 -8.76 -2.78
C THR A 102 1.80 -7.27 -3.10
N ILE A 103 0.59 -6.83 -3.43
CA ILE A 103 0.24 -5.43 -3.67
C ILE A 103 -0.71 -4.97 -2.57
N PHE A 104 -0.47 -3.79 -2.03
CA PHE A 104 -1.26 -3.28 -0.91
C PHE A 104 -1.21 -1.75 -0.82
N SER A 105 -2.17 -1.18 -0.12
CA SER A 105 -2.09 0.21 0.33
C SER A 105 -1.12 0.31 1.50
N LEU A 106 -0.34 1.39 1.57
CA LEU A 106 0.59 1.60 2.69
C LEU A 106 -0.16 1.57 4.03
N THR A 107 0.51 1.10 5.06
CA THR A 107 0.06 1.35 6.43
C THR A 107 0.35 2.79 6.85
N VAL A 108 -0.32 3.28 7.88
CA VAL A 108 -0.03 4.60 8.46
C VAL A 108 1.44 4.69 8.91
N ASP A 109 2.00 3.64 9.50
CA ASP A 109 3.40 3.63 9.93
C ASP A 109 4.37 3.71 8.76
N GLN A 110 4.11 2.98 7.67
CA GLN A 110 4.91 3.07 6.45
C GLN A 110 4.82 4.48 5.83
N TYR A 111 3.64 5.08 5.81
CA TYR A 111 3.45 6.44 5.33
C TYR A 111 4.26 7.45 6.18
N ARG A 112 4.13 7.38 7.50
CA ARG A 112 4.85 8.29 8.41
C ARG A 112 6.36 8.19 8.26
N ARG A 113 6.90 6.98 8.16
CA ARG A 113 8.35 6.77 7.99
C ARG A 113 8.87 7.31 6.67
N ASN A 114 8.05 7.35 5.63
CA ASN A 114 8.46 7.65 4.26
C ASN A 114 7.87 8.94 3.70
N ARG A 115 7.17 9.73 4.51
CA ARG A 115 6.48 10.95 4.07
C ARG A 115 7.43 11.91 3.35
N ASP A 116 8.69 11.96 3.75
CA ASP A 116 9.73 12.82 3.17
C ASP A 116 10.04 12.52 1.71
N VAL A 117 9.82 11.30 1.24
CA VAL A 117 10.07 10.89 -0.15
C VAL A 117 8.80 10.56 -0.94
N ILE A 118 7.62 10.59 -0.31
CA ILE A 118 6.35 10.37 -0.98
C ILE A 118 5.87 11.70 -1.57
N PRO A 119 5.74 11.81 -2.91
CA PRO A 119 5.25 13.03 -3.53
C PRO A 119 3.78 13.28 -3.18
N LEU A 120 3.41 14.55 -3.07
CA LEU A 120 2.00 14.94 -3.00
C LEU A 120 1.34 14.66 -4.35
N VAL A 121 0.09 14.21 -4.29
CA VAL A 121 -0.74 13.99 -5.48
C VAL A 121 -1.98 14.87 -5.39
N ASP A 122 -2.55 15.21 -6.54
CA ASP A 122 -3.76 16.05 -6.61
C ASP A 122 -5.02 15.18 -6.45
N ASP A 123 -5.02 14.38 -5.40
CA ASP A 123 -6.10 13.45 -5.06
C ASP A 123 -5.89 12.96 -3.63
N TRP A 124 -6.75 12.08 -3.18
CA TRP A 124 -6.61 11.34 -1.93
C TRP A 124 -6.50 9.83 -2.22
N TYR A 125 -5.94 9.08 -1.28
CA TYR A 125 -5.81 7.63 -1.43
C TYR A 125 -5.89 6.90 -0.09
N TRP A 126 -6.42 5.69 -0.14
CA TRP A 126 -6.56 4.83 1.03
C TRP A 126 -5.22 4.33 1.56
N LEU A 127 -5.13 4.23 2.89
CA LEU A 127 -4.14 3.42 3.58
C LEU A 127 -4.79 2.12 4.05
N SER A 128 -3.98 1.10 4.35
CA SER A 128 -4.51 -0.19 4.83
C SER A 128 -4.85 -0.19 6.33
N THR A 129 -4.44 0.85 7.07
CA THR A 129 -4.68 0.96 8.51
C THR A 129 -6.10 1.46 8.79
N ALA A 130 -6.83 0.70 9.62
CA ALA A 130 -8.13 1.13 10.14
C ALA A 130 -7.97 2.26 11.15
N TYR A 131 -8.97 3.14 11.25
CA TYR A 131 -9.05 4.14 12.32
C TYR A 131 -9.11 3.47 13.69
N SER A 132 -10.03 2.54 13.84
CA SER A 132 -10.17 1.61 14.95
C SER A 132 -10.77 0.33 14.37
N THR A 133 -11.18 -0.63 15.18
CA THR A 133 -11.68 -1.91 14.68
C THR A 133 -13.12 -2.18 15.09
N ALA A 134 -13.69 -3.27 14.56
CA ALA A 134 -15.00 -3.76 14.93
C ALA A 134 -15.13 -4.01 16.44
N ALA A 135 -14.04 -4.42 17.11
CA ALA A 135 -14.03 -4.62 18.56
C ALA A 135 -14.37 -3.35 19.34
N ASN A 136 -14.14 -2.17 18.75
CA ASN A 136 -14.46 -0.86 19.34
C ASN A 136 -15.64 -0.15 18.63
N GLY A 137 -16.37 -0.86 17.77
CA GLY A 137 -17.54 -0.32 17.06
C GLY A 137 -17.24 0.62 15.89
N TYR A 138 -16.02 0.55 15.33
CA TYR A 138 -15.56 1.43 14.24
C TYR A 138 -15.16 0.64 12.99
N GLU A 139 -15.93 -0.35 12.63
CA GLU A 139 -15.64 -1.22 11.49
C GLU A 139 -15.76 -0.59 10.10
N HIS A 140 -16.10 0.71 10.02
CA HIS A 140 -16.35 1.39 8.76
C HIS A 140 -15.36 2.49 8.42
N VAL A 141 -14.45 2.85 9.33
CA VAL A 141 -13.56 4.00 9.13
C VAL A 141 -12.13 3.53 8.88
N ALA A 142 -11.63 3.74 7.66
CA ALA A 142 -10.24 3.52 7.29
C ALA A 142 -9.47 4.85 7.25
N ARG A 143 -8.14 4.77 7.33
CA ARG A 143 -7.28 5.94 7.16
C ARG A 143 -7.01 6.21 5.67
N LEU A 144 -6.83 7.48 5.36
CA LEU A 144 -6.46 7.94 4.02
C LEU A 144 -5.47 9.11 4.10
N VAL A 145 -4.83 9.40 2.99
CA VAL A 145 -3.97 10.57 2.80
C VAL A 145 -4.65 11.51 1.82
N ASP A 146 -4.80 12.78 2.17
CA ASP A 146 -5.38 13.79 1.29
C ASP A 146 -4.33 14.46 0.37
N SER A 147 -4.76 15.39 -0.47
CA SER A 147 -3.92 16.06 -1.47
C SER A 147 -2.80 16.93 -0.89
N VAL A 148 -2.86 17.27 0.40
CA VAL A 148 -1.79 18.01 1.09
C VAL A 148 -0.96 17.11 2.02
N GLY A 149 -1.18 15.80 1.97
CA GLY A 149 -0.44 14.81 2.75
C GLY A 149 -0.94 14.65 4.19
N THR A 150 -2.13 15.14 4.51
CA THR A 150 -2.72 14.99 5.84
C THR A 150 -3.39 13.62 5.98
N LEU A 151 -3.19 12.98 7.13
CA LEU A 151 -3.89 11.75 7.49
C LEU A 151 -5.32 12.07 7.90
N CYS A 152 -6.27 11.46 7.22
CA CYS A 152 -7.70 11.59 7.48
C CYS A 152 -8.32 10.21 7.70
N GLY A 153 -9.62 10.18 7.98
CA GLY A 153 -10.41 8.94 8.09
C GLY A 153 -11.78 9.13 7.44
N ASP A 154 -12.26 8.05 6.77
CA ASP A 154 -13.58 7.99 6.16
C ASP A 154 -14.12 6.55 6.21
#